data_715b3566ae995df707c6748d693b70cc
#
_entry.id   715b3566ae995df707c6748d693b70cc
#
_cell.length_a   1.000
_cell.length_b   1.000
_cell.length_c   1.000
_cell.angle_alpha   90.00
_cell.angle_beta   90.00
_cell.angle_gamma   90.00
#
_symmetry.space_group_name_H-M   'P 1'
#
loop_
_entity.id
_entity.type
_entity.pdbx_description
1 polymer ?
#
loop_
_entity_poly.entity_id
_entity_poly.type
_entity_poly.pdbx_seq_one_letter_code
_entity_poly.pdbx_strand_id
1 'polypeptide(L)'
;MDNLSPFSNKSFLQLFIAQIIALVGTGLTTIALALLAYDFALNEAGRVLGIALAIKMIAYVVFAPIIGVFVHRLPRKIFLILMDVLRAVVVLLIPFISEIWHIYVLIFVLNLFSAGFKPVFQALIPDILVDERQYGKALAYSRIAYDLENLLSPTFAAIALLYLSYTGLFVINSAAFLISAIIIFVTILPVDKTIERTGNIIEEMSFGIRSYIKTPRLRALFIIYFGIALSSSMIIVNTVIYVKDYLYLSDTSLAIFMGASGLGSMIIAFAYSSLNERMSDKKITQTGVFILSIAMFLMSYEPVYLISLLVWFITGVGLSLSQIPSGKIVNMSSNPSDRTAYFTAQFSLSHLSWFFGYLLAGELAFTYGFSFTASLFSMIVLLCLLFSLLFWPDESSSKDMLHSHEKVLHAHTHNHDDEHHNHSHNDVIEQSEHTHDHEHKAVTHEHRFFIDLHHQSWPK
;
A
#
# COMPACT_ATOMS: atom_id res chain seq x y z
N MET A 1 -7.92 -24.37 24.40
CA MET A 1 -7.73 -23.71 23.09
C MET A 1 -6.79 -22.54 23.35
N ASP A 2 -5.50 -22.81 23.24
CA ASP A 2 -4.49 -21.80 23.54
C ASP A 2 -4.58 -20.68 22.53
N ASN A 3 -4.87 -19.50 23.04
CA ASN A 3 -4.97 -18.27 22.27
C ASN A 3 -3.54 -17.80 21.97
N LEU A 4 -2.85 -18.51 21.08
CA LEU A 4 -1.47 -18.22 20.70
C LEU A 4 -1.45 -16.87 19.96
N SER A 5 -1.21 -15.82 20.73
CA SER A 5 -0.97 -14.49 20.18
C SER A 5 0.39 -14.50 19.47
N PRO A 6 0.55 -13.90 18.27
CA PRO A 6 1.87 -13.77 17.65
C PRO A 6 2.86 -12.98 18.51
N PHE A 7 2.37 -12.13 19.41
CA PHE A 7 3.19 -11.37 20.36
C PHE A 7 3.79 -12.22 21.49
N SER A 8 3.37 -13.49 21.66
CA SER A 8 4.05 -14.41 22.57
C SER A 8 5.46 -14.80 22.06
N ASN A 9 5.69 -14.69 20.75
CA ASN A 9 7.02 -14.87 20.19
C ASN A 9 7.83 -13.57 20.32
N LYS A 10 8.91 -13.63 21.13
CA LYS A 10 9.77 -12.47 21.44
C LYS A 10 10.40 -11.85 20.17
N SER A 11 10.84 -12.67 19.23
CA SER A 11 11.47 -12.19 17.99
C SER A 11 10.46 -11.44 17.13
N PHE A 12 9.24 -11.96 17.00
CA PHE A 12 8.17 -11.25 16.29
C PHE A 12 7.79 -9.94 16.98
N LEU A 13 7.63 -9.94 18.30
CA LEU A 13 7.30 -8.73 19.06
C LEU A 13 8.38 -7.65 18.86
N GLN A 14 9.66 -8.01 18.94
CA GLN A 14 10.76 -7.08 18.72
C GLN A 14 10.75 -6.50 17.29
N LEU A 15 10.59 -7.35 16.28
CA LEU A 15 10.48 -6.89 14.89
C LEU A 15 9.26 -5.99 14.67
N PHE A 16 8.14 -6.31 15.27
CA PHE A 16 6.91 -5.51 15.16
C PHE A 16 7.07 -4.12 15.80
N ILE A 17 7.72 -4.05 16.98
CA ILE A 17 8.05 -2.77 17.63
C ILE A 17 9.01 -1.96 16.75
N ALA A 18 10.06 -2.58 16.20
CA ALA A 18 10.98 -1.93 15.27
C ALA A 18 10.24 -1.35 14.04
N GLN A 19 9.32 -2.13 13.47
CA GLN A 19 8.47 -1.69 12.36
C GLN A 19 7.63 -0.47 12.72
N ILE A 20 6.92 -0.48 13.86
CA ILE A 20 6.08 0.64 14.28
C ILE A 20 6.92 1.91 14.46
N ILE A 21 8.08 1.82 15.16
CA ILE A 21 8.95 2.97 15.38
C ILE A 21 9.42 3.56 14.05
N ALA A 22 9.88 2.72 13.11
CA ALA A 22 10.31 3.17 11.79
C ALA A 22 9.17 3.79 10.97
N LEU A 23 7.95 3.23 11.05
CA LEU A 23 6.77 3.75 10.35
C LEU A 23 6.35 5.12 10.88
N VAL A 24 6.29 5.30 12.20
CA VAL A 24 5.98 6.60 12.82
C VAL A 24 6.99 7.66 12.37
N GLY A 25 8.29 7.34 12.41
CA GLY A 25 9.33 8.24 11.93
C GLY A 25 9.13 8.64 10.46
N THR A 26 8.83 7.66 9.60
CA THR A 26 8.58 7.89 8.16
C THR A 26 7.39 8.82 7.93
N GLY A 27 6.31 8.64 8.69
CA GLY A 27 5.14 9.52 8.62
C GLY A 27 5.45 10.97 9.03
N LEU A 28 6.26 11.17 10.07
CA LEU A 28 6.73 12.51 10.45
C LEU A 28 7.53 13.17 9.33
N THR A 29 8.36 12.40 8.61
CA THR A 29 9.13 12.92 7.47
C THR A 29 8.25 13.40 6.33
N THR A 30 7.08 12.83 6.10
CA THR A 30 6.16 13.28 5.05
C THR A 30 5.71 14.72 5.30
N ILE A 31 5.41 15.08 6.54
CA ILE A 31 5.01 16.44 6.91
C ILE A 31 6.21 17.39 6.89
N ALA A 32 7.35 16.95 7.44
CA ALA A 32 8.58 17.73 7.42
C ALA A 32 9.04 18.03 5.99
N LEU A 33 8.86 17.09 5.05
CA LEU A 33 9.20 17.27 3.64
C LEU A 33 8.29 18.30 2.97
N ALA A 34 7.00 18.34 3.32
CA ALA A 34 6.08 19.36 2.80
C ALA A 34 6.49 20.78 3.24
N LEU A 35 6.86 20.93 4.51
CA LEU A 35 7.34 22.20 5.05
C LEU A 35 8.69 22.61 4.44
N LEU A 36 9.61 21.67 4.31
CA LEU A 36 10.90 21.89 3.67
C LEU A 36 10.74 22.32 2.19
N ALA A 37 9.87 21.65 1.45
CA ALA A 37 9.57 22.02 0.06
C ALA A 37 8.99 23.45 -0.02
N TYR A 38 8.16 23.84 0.95
CA TYR A 38 7.64 25.19 1.02
C TYR A 38 8.73 26.24 1.29
N ASP A 39 9.66 25.98 2.21
CA ASP A 39 10.76 26.90 2.52
C ASP A 39 11.68 27.15 1.31
N PHE A 40 11.88 26.12 0.44
CA PHE A 40 12.73 26.25 -0.75
C PHE A 40 12.03 26.81 -1.97
N ALA A 41 10.73 26.54 -2.13
CA ALA A 41 10.02 26.76 -3.38
C ALA A 41 8.77 27.63 -3.25
N LEU A 42 8.38 28.06 -2.04
CA LEU A 42 7.18 28.88 -1.78
C LEU A 42 5.96 28.32 -2.55
N ASN A 43 5.37 29.12 -3.43
CA ASN A 43 4.20 28.74 -4.25
C ASN A 43 4.45 27.53 -5.18
N GLU A 44 5.71 27.17 -5.46
CA GLU A 44 6.04 25.94 -6.19
C GLU A 44 6.18 24.72 -5.27
N ALA A 45 6.00 24.86 -3.97
CA ALA A 45 6.20 23.78 -2.98
C ALA A 45 5.39 22.51 -3.30
N GLY A 46 4.15 22.65 -3.75
CA GLY A 46 3.32 21.52 -4.16
C GLY A 46 3.91 20.77 -5.37
N ARG A 47 4.47 21.49 -6.35
CA ARG A 47 5.16 20.90 -7.51
C ARG A 47 6.40 20.14 -7.07
N VAL A 48 7.24 20.75 -6.23
CA VAL A 48 8.47 20.12 -5.69
C VAL A 48 8.13 18.87 -4.90
N LEU A 49 7.14 18.95 -4.01
CA LEU A 49 6.70 17.80 -3.21
C LEU A 49 6.08 16.71 -4.08
N GLY A 50 5.27 17.08 -5.08
CA GLY A 50 4.68 16.14 -6.03
C GLY A 50 5.73 15.35 -6.80
N ILE A 51 6.78 16.01 -7.31
CA ILE A 51 7.90 15.37 -8.00
C ILE A 51 8.68 14.46 -7.04
N ALA A 52 9.00 14.93 -5.82
CA ALA A 52 9.72 14.14 -4.83
C ALA A 52 8.98 12.84 -4.47
N LEU A 53 7.66 12.92 -4.28
CA LEU A 53 6.82 11.76 -3.97
C LEU A 53 6.62 10.85 -5.20
N ALA A 54 6.56 11.41 -6.41
CA ALA A 54 6.57 10.60 -7.64
C ALA A 54 7.86 9.80 -7.79
N ILE A 55 9.01 10.41 -7.49
CA ILE A 55 10.32 9.73 -7.46
C ILE A 55 10.31 8.58 -6.44
N LYS A 56 9.69 8.78 -5.26
CA LYS A 56 9.46 7.70 -4.29
C LYS A 56 8.69 6.52 -4.91
N MET A 57 7.65 6.79 -5.71
CA MET A 57 6.87 5.72 -6.34
C MET A 57 7.69 4.97 -7.40
N ILE A 58 8.54 5.66 -8.16
CA ILE A 58 9.47 5.02 -9.09
C ILE A 58 10.40 4.05 -8.33
N ALA A 59 10.96 4.48 -7.20
CA ALA A 59 11.80 3.62 -6.38
C ALA A 59 11.06 2.33 -5.95
N TYR A 60 9.80 2.43 -5.55
CA TYR A 60 9.01 1.28 -5.13
C TYR A 60 8.60 0.36 -6.30
N VAL A 61 8.14 0.92 -7.41
CA VAL A 61 7.63 0.12 -8.54
C VAL A 61 8.77 -0.57 -9.30
N VAL A 62 9.89 0.15 -9.51
CA VAL A 62 10.99 -0.35 -10.35
C VAL A 62 12.03 -1.12 -9.54
N PHE A 63 12.44 -0.60 -8.39
CA PHE A 63 13.60 -1.13 -7.68
C PHE A 63 13.27 -2.18 -6.63
N ALA A 64 12.05 -2.23 -6.07
CA ALA A 64 11.69 -3.28 -5.12
C ALA A 64 11.85 -4.70 -5.70
N PRO A 65 11.43 -5.01 -6.94
CA PRO A 65 11.67 -6.29 -7.56
C PRO A 65 13.17 -6.57 -7.79
N ILE A 66 13.91 -5.56 -8.24
CA ILE A 66 15.37 -5.68 -8.51
C ILE A 66 16.12 -6.01 -7.22
N ILE A 67 15.86 -5.26 -6.16
CA ILE A 67 16.49 -5.48 -4.85
C ILE A 67 16.12 -6.86 -4.30
N GLY A 68 14.89 -7.32 -4.49
CA GLY A 68 14.42 -8.64 -4.08
C GLY A 68 15.30 -9.78 -4.61
N VAL A 69 15.85 -9.66 -5.82
CA VAL A 69 16.79 -10.63 -6.41
C VAL A 69 18.14 -10.63 -5.69
N PHE A 70 18.62 -9.45 -5.24
CA PHE A 70 19.92 -9.32 -4.58
C PHE A 70 19.90 -9.65 -3.08
N VAL A 71 18.73 -9.57 -2.45
CA VAL A 71 18.55 -9.85 -1.01
C VAL A 71 19.04 -11.25 -0.62
N HIS A 72 18.92 -12.23 -1.53
CA HIS A 72 19.36 -13.61 -1.26
C HIS A 72 20.87 -13.76 -1.10
N ARG A 73 21.67 -12.73 -1.42
CA ARG A 73 23.14 -12.74 -1.30
C ARG A 73 23.67 -12.29 0.05
N LEU A 74 22.83 -11.69 0.89
CA LEU A 74 23.20 -11.21 2.23
C LEU A 74 22.31 -11.84 3.30
N PRO A 75 22.83 -12.12 4.51
CA PRO A 75 21.99 -12.51 5.64
C PRO A 75 20.92 -11.45 5.88
N ARG A 76 19.63 -11.86 5.90
CA ARG A 76 18.48 -10.94 5.99
C ARG A 76 18.59 -9.98 7.16
N LYS A 77 19.12 -10.43 8.31
CA LYS A 77 19.36 -9.60 9.48
C LYS A 77 20.30 -8.44 9.18
N ILE A 78 21.46 -8.73 8.58
CA ILE A 78 22.45 -7.71 8.21
C ILE A 78 21.88 -6.75 7.18
N PHE A 79 21.15 -7.28 6.19
CA PHE A 79 20.47 -6.47 5.18
C PHE A 79 19.50 -5.47 5.81
N LEU A 80 18.61 -5.90 6.73
CA LEU A 80 17.64 -5.01 7.39
C LEU A 80 18.34 -3.92 8.21
N ILE A 81 19.36 -4.28 9.00
CA ILE A 81 20.15 -3.32 9.79
C ILE A 81 20.80 -2.29 8.87
N LEU A 82 21.43 -2.74 7.78
CA LEU A 82 22.08 -1.85 6.82
C LEU A 82 21.09 -0.88 6.19
N MET A 83 19.91 -1.37 5.79
CA MET A 83 18.86 -0.51 5.21
C MET A 83 18.40 0.55 6.21
N ASP A 84 18.20 0.21 7.48
CA ASP A 84 17.80 1.17 8.51
C ASP A 84 18.90 2.21 8.78
N VAL A 85 20.16 1.79 8.89
CA VAL A 85 21.29 2.71 9.10
C VAL A 85 21.44 3.66 7.90
N LEU A 86 21.38 3.16 6.67
CA LEU A 86 21.47 3.98 5.47
C LEU A 86 20.30 4.98 5.38
N ARG A 87 19.07 4.55 5.72
CA ARG A 87 17.91 5.45 5.80
C ARG A 87 18.11 6.53 6.86
N ALA A 88 18.62 6.18 8.04
CA ALA A 88 18.90 7.13 9.11
C ALA A 88 19.89 8.21 8.66
N VAL A 89 20.98 7.81 7.99
CA VAL A 89 21.97 8.74 7.46
C VAL A 89 21.37 9.67 6.40
N VAL A 90 20.63 9.12 5.45
CA VAL A 90 20.00 9.91 4.38
C VAL A 90 19.03 10.94 4.96
N VAL A 91 18.16 10.53 5.89
CA VAL A 91 17.19 11.43 6.53
C VAL A 91 17.90 12.55 7.32
N LEU A 92 18.99 12.22 7.99
CA LEU A 92 19.79 13.21 8.75
C LEU A 92 20.46 14.25 7.83
N LEU A 93 20.70 13.93 6.56
CA LEU A 93 21.27 14.87 5.58
C LEU A 93 20.23 15.84 5.01
N ILE A 94 18.93 15.51 5.06
CA ILE A 94 17.88 16.36 4.47
C ILE A 94 17.87 17.79 5.03
N PRO A 95 18.03 18.06 6.34
CA PRO A 95 18.06 19.43 6.86
C PRO A 95 19.24 20.32 6.35
N PHE A 96 20.28 19.73 5.78
CA PHE A 96 21.49 20.43 5.33
C PHE A 96 21.53 20.70 3.83
N ILE A 97 20.43 20.44 3.12
CA ILE A 97 20.36 20.72 1.67
C ILE A 97 20.31 22.22 1.40
N SER A 98 20.78 22.60 0.20
CA SER A 98 20.80 24.01 -0.25
C SER A 98 20.03 24.22 -1.57
N GLU A 99 19.66 23.15 -2.26
CA GLU A 99 19.05 23.19 -3.58
C GLU A 99 17.90 22.18 -3.70
N ILE A 100 16.88 22.50 -4.49
CA ILE A 100 15.68 21.65 -4.67
C ILE A 100 16.04 20.26 -5.20
N TRP A 101 17.02 20.16 -6.12
CA TRP A 101 17.41 18.86 -6.68
C TRP A 101 18.01 17.90 -5.64
N HIS A 102 18.61 18.44 -4.55
CA HIS A 102 19.05 17.62 -3.42
C HIS A 102 17.89 16.88 -2.76
N ILE A 103 16.70 17.52 -2.66
CA ILE A 103 15.48 16.88 -2.17
C ILE A 103 15.20 15.63 -3.01
N TYR A 104 15.21 15.76 -4.33
CA TYR A 104 14.90 14.66 -5.24
C TYR A 104 15.87 13.49 -5.09
N VAL A 105 17.18 13.78 -5.03
CA VAL A 105 18.20 12.75 -4.87
C VAL A 105 18.09 12.05 -3.53
N LEU A 106 17.97 12.79 -2.43
CA LEU A 106 17.88 12.19 -1.09
C LEU A 106 16.59 11.39 -0.90
N ILE A 107 15.45 11.86 -1.42
CA ILE A 107 14.20 11.12 -1.39
C ILE A 107 14.28 9.86 -2.24
N PHE A 108 14.91 9.92 -3.42
CA PHE A 108 15.14 8.73 -4.23
C PHE A 108 15.98 7.69 -3.48
N VAL A 109 17.12 8.09 -2.94
CA VAL A 109 18.04 7.20 -2.21
C VAL A 109 17.40 6.65 -0.93
N LEU A 110 16.65 7.46 -0.17
CA LEU A 110 15.89 7.02 1.00
C LEU A 110 14.91 5.92 0.64
N ASN A 111 14.16 6.12 -0.45
CA ASN A 111 13.11 5.18 -0.85
C ASN A 111 13.67 3.96 -1.58
N LEU A 112 14.85 4.05 -2.20
CA LEU A 112 15.58 2.90 -2.70
C LEU A 112 15.88 1.90 -1.56
N PHE A 113 16.40 2.40 -0.42
CA PHE A 113 16.63 1.55 0.75
C PHE A 113 15.33 1.07 1.39
N SER A 114 14.29 1.89 1.41
CA SER A 114 12.97 1.49 1.92
C SER A 114 12.30 0.41 1.07
N ALA A 115 12.48 0.45 -0.26
CA ALA A 115 11.93 -0.54 -1.19
C ALA A 115 12.49 -1.95 -0.95
N GLY A 116 13.76 -2.06 -0.51
CA GLY A 116 14.37 -3.33 -0.15
C GLY A 116 13.96 -3.84 1.24
N PHE A 117 13.75 -2.95 2.19
CA PHE A 117 13.45 -3.32 3.58
C PHE A 117 12.13 -4.09 3.71
N LYS A 118 11.05 -3.57 3.13
CA LYS A 118 9.69 -4.08 3.33
C LYS A 118 9.50 -5.54 2.90
N PRO A 119 9.91 -5.98 1.70
CA PRO A 119 9.76 -7.37 1.28
C PRO A 119 10.55 -8.34 2.17
N VAL A 120 11.78 -7.98 2.55
CA VAL A 120 12.64 -8.82 3.41
C VAL A 120 12.05 -8.98 4.80
N PHE A 121 11.57 -7.89 5.37
CA PHE A 121 10.90 -7.90 6.66
C PHE A 121 9.66 -8.82 6.64
N GLN A 122 8.82 -8.71 5.61
CA GLN A 122 7.64 -9.55 5.46
C GLN A 122 7.98 -11.03 5.26
N ALA A 123 9.06 -11.33 4.54
CA ALA A 123 9.52 -12.69 4.32
C ALA A 123 10.07 -13.38 5.60
N LEU A 124 10.49 -12.61 6.61
CA LEU A 124 10.93 -13.15 7.89
C LEU A 124 9.78 -13.61 8.80
N ILE A 125 8.59 -13.05 8.65
CA ILE A 125 7.46 -13.33 9.55
C ILE A 125 7.10 -14.83 9.57
N PRO A 126 6.92 -15.53 8.41
CA PRO A 126 6.59 -16.96 8.42
C PRO A 126 7.74 -17.84 8.93
N ASP A 127 9.00 -17.41 8.79
CA ASP A 127 10.14 -18.14 9.34
C ASP A 127 10.21 -18.08 10.88
N ILE A 128 9.65 -17.02 11.47
CA ILE A 128 9.57 -16.82 12.92
C ILE A 128 8.31 -17.44 13.50
N LEU A 129 7.20 -17.35 12.80
CA LEU A 129 5.88 -17.83 13.20
C LEU A 129 5.47 -19.01 12.30
N VAL A 130 5.86 -20.20 12.70
CA VAL A 130 5.61 -21.44 11.94
C VAL A 130 4.12 -21.83 11.93
N ASP A 131 3.38 -21.44 12.98
CA ASP A 131 1.94 -21.68 13.06
C ASP A 131 1.19 -20.74 12.11
N GLU A 132 0.43 -21.34 11.17
CA GLU A 132 -0.29 -20.60 10.12
C GLU A 132 -1.31 -19.60 10.65
N ARG A 133 -1.94 -19.89 11.80
CA ARG A 133 -2.91 -18.99 12.43
C ARG A 133 -2.20 -17.80 13.07
N GLN A 134 -1.05 -18.03 13.72
CA GLN A 134 -0.22 -16.94 14.25
C GLN A 134 0.32 -16.07 13.12
N TYR A 135 0.79 -16.68 12.03
CA TYR A 135 1.25 -15.97 10.84
C TYR A 135 0.15 -15.08 10.24
N GLY A 136 -1.06 -15.62 10.05
CA GLY A 136 -2.20 -14.84 9.55
C GLY A 136 -2.54 -13.64 10.44
N LYS A 137 -2.53 -13.81 11.78
CA LYS A 137 -2.71 -12.69 12.73
C LYS A 137 -1.57 -11.67 12.65
N ALA A 138 -0.32 -12.11 12.50
CA ALA A 138 0.84 -11.24 12.36
C ALA A 138 0.77 -10.37 11.11
N LEU A 139 0.35 -10.93 9.98
CA LEU A 139 0.10 -10.17 8.75
C LEU A 139 -0.99 -9.11 8.93
N ALA A 140 -2.08 -9.46 9.62
CA ALA A 140 -3.15 -8.52 9.94
C ALA A 140 -2.64 -7.36 10.83
N TYR A 141 -1.87 -7.64 11.87
CA TYR A 141 -1.28 -6.60 12.71
C TYR A 141 -0.26 -5.74 11.97
N SER A 142 0.59 -6.34 11.13
CA SER A 142 1.51 -5.58 10.27
C SER A 142 0.76 -4.67 9.31
N ARG A 143 -0.36 -5.13 8.76
CA ARG A 143 -1.22 -4.29 7.91
C ARG A 143 -1.80 -3.12 8.69
N ILE A 144 -2.35 -3.38 9.88
CA ILE A 144 -2.87 -2.33 10.78
C ILE A 144 -1.77 -1.31 11.11
N ALA A 145 -0.52 -1.75 11.35
CA ALA A 145 0.60 -0.84 11.61
C ALA A 145 0.86 0.11 10.44
N TYR A 146 0.81 -0.37 9.18
CA TYR A 146 0.92 0.50 8.00
C TYR A 146 -0.25 1.46 7.85
N ASP A 147 -1.46 1.01 8.13
CA ASP A 147 -2.64 1.86 8.08
C ASP A 147 -2.59 2.94 9.19
N LEU A 148 -2.12 2.57 10.40
CA LEU A 148 -1.92 3.49 11.51
C LEU A 148 -0.80 4.52 11.26
N GLU A 149 0.25 4.20 10.47
CA GLU A 149 1.26 5.19 10.06
C GLU A 149 0.58 6.41 9.43
N ASN A 150 -0.29 6.18 8.45
CA ASN A 150 -0.98 7.26 7.74
C ASN A 150 -1.98 8.01 8.64
N LEU A 151 -2.51 7.36 9.69
CA LEU A 151 -3.54 7.92 10.57
C LEU A 151 -2.95 8.69 11.76
N LEU A 152 -1.90 8.15 12.38
CA LEU A 152 -1.35 8.69 13.63
C LEU A 152 -0.18 9.63 13.41
N SER A 153 0.61 9.47 12.35
CA SER A 153 1.79 10.30 12.10
C SER A 153 1.47 11.79 11.97
N PRO A 154 0.39 12.22 11.30
CA PRO A 154 0.00 13.63 11.30
C PRO A 154 -0.30 14.16 12.69
N THR A 155 -0.95 13.38 13.55
CA THR A 155 -1.24 13.77 14.94
C THR A 155 0.05 13.90 15.76
N PHE A 156 0.98 12.95 15.62
CA PHE A 156 2.28 13.04 16.29
C PHE A 156 3.12 14.22 15.77
N ALA A 157 3.08 14.50 14.47
CA ALA A 157 3.74 15.65 13.89
C ALA A 157 3.15 16.96 14.44
N ALA A 158 1.82 17.08 14.55
CA ALA A 158 1.17 18.25 15.14
C ALA A 158 1.65 18.50 16.57
N ILE A 159 1.73 17.46 17.39
CA ILE A 159 2.24 17.56 18.77
C ILE A 159 3.72 17.93 18.78
N ALA A 160 4.55 17.29 17.96
CA ALA A 160 5.98 17.56 17.90
C ALA A 160 6.28 19.00 17.46
N LEU A 161 5.54 19.55 16.50
CA LEU A 161 5.69 20.92 16.00
C LEU A 161 5.26 22.01 17.01
N LEU A 162 4.61 21.65 18.13
CA LEU A 162 4.42 22.57 19.24
C LEU A 162 5.73 22.89 19.99
N TYR A 163 6.72 21.98 19.91
CA TYR A 163 7.97 22.06 20.68
C TYR A 163 9.22 22.10 19.81
N LEU A 164 9.15 21.64 18.55
CA LEU A 164 10.26 21.47 17.63
C LEU A 164 9.99 22.16 16.29
N SER A 165 11.05 22.55 15.60
CA SER A 165 10.94 22.93 14.19
C SER A 165 10.70 21.67 13.32
N TYR A 166 10.27 21.88 12.06
CA TYR A 166 10.11 20.74 11.13
C TYR A 166 11.43 20.01 10.85
N THR A 167 12.58 20.67 10.97
CA THR A 167 13.90 20.01 10.87
C THR A 167 14.10 19.00 12.01
N GLY A 168 13.53 19.26 13.19
CA GLY A 168 13.53 18.30 14.31
C GLY A 168 12.79 17.00 13.99
N LEU A 169 11.77 17.03 13.12
CA LEU A 169 11.05 15.83 12.70
C LEU A 169 11.96 14.88 11.89
N PHE A 170 12.89 15.39 11.07
CA PHE A 170 13.89 14.56 10.39
C PHE A 170 14.85 13.91 11.39
N VAL A 171 15.27 14.64 12.43
CA VAL A 171 16.13 14.09 13.49
C VAL A 171 15.40 12.96 14.23
N ILE A 172 14.13 13.14 14.58
CA ILE A 172 13.31 12.09 15.21
C ILE A 172 13.23 10.87 14.32
N ASN A 173 12.98 11.04 13.02
CA ASN A 173 12.92 9.90 12.09
C ASN A 173 14.27 9.19 11.94
N SER A 174 15.37 9.94 11.86
CA SER A 174 16.72 9.34 11.85
C SER A 174 16.94 8.49 13.11
N ALA A 175 16.61 9.03 14.28
CA ALA A 175 16.67 8.29 15.55
C ALA A 175 15.75 7.05 15.55
N ALA A 176 14.55 7.15 14.97
CA ALA A 176 13.63 6.03 14.85
C ALA A 176 14.22 4.88 14.00
N PHE A 177 14.86 5.18 12.88
CA PHE A 177 15.55 4.16 12.08
C PHE A 177 16.74 3.53 12.84
N LEU A 178 17.52 4.32 13.57
CA LEU A 178 18.62 3.78 14.38
C LEU A 178 18.11 2.89 15.53
N ILE A 179 17.02 3.28 16.18
CA ILE A 179 16.38 2.45 17.22
C ILE A 179 15.86 1.16 16.60
N SER A 180 15.22 1.21 15.43
CA SER A 180 14.79 0.03 14.69
C SER A 180 15.98 -0.89 14.38
N ALA A 181 17.09 -0.35 13.86
CA ALA A 181 18.31 -1.11 13.57
C ALA A 181 18.88 -1.80 14.83
N ILE A 182 18.89 -1.11 15.97
CA ILE A 182 19.35 -1.67 17.26
C ILE A 182 18.41 -2.80 17.72
N ILE A 183 17.10 -2.62 17.62
CA ILE A 183 16.13 -3.67 17.97
C ILE A 183 16.34 -4.90 17.09
N ILE A 184 16.48 -4.72 15.78
CA ILE A 184 16.77 -5.83 14.83
C ILE A 184 18.10 -6.50 15.18
N PHE A 185 19.12 -5.73 15.54
CA PHE A 185 20.43 -6.25 15.92
C PHE A 185 20.37 -7.18 17.15
N VAL A 186 19.60 -6.83 18.17
CA VAL A 186 19.44 -7.67 19.37
C VAL A 186 18.42 -8.81 19.20
N THR A 187 17.60 -8.77 18.14
CA THR A 187 16.61 -9.81 17.85
C THR A 187 17.30 -11.08 17.35
N ILE A 188 16.90 -12.24 17.90
CA ILE A 188 17.36 -13.54 17.43
C ILE A 188 16.47 -13.93 16.23
N LEU A 189 17.07 -14.03 15.05
CA LEU A 189 16.36 -14.43 13.82
C LEU A 189 16.75 -15.86 13.43
N PRO A 190 15.83 -16.61 12.77
CA PRO A 190 16.16 -17.91 12.19
C PRO A 190 17.32 -17.79 11.20
N VAL A 191 18.09 -18.87 11.09
CA VAL A 191 19.18 -18.96 10.08
C VAL A 191 18.54 -18.99 8.70
N ASP A 192 19.09 -18.19 7.79
CA ASP A 192 18.61 -18.13 6.40
C ASP A 192 18.67 -19.51 5.73
N LYS A 193 17.52 -20.03 5.35
CA LYS A 193 17.44 -21.16 4.43
C LYS A 193 17.56 -20.61 3.02
N THR A 194 18.66 -20.93 2.34
CA THR A 194 18.82 -20.66 0.91
C THR A 194 17.80 -21.48 0.15
N ILE A 195 16.71 -20.87 -0.27
CA ILE A 195 15.74 -21.49 -1.19
C ILE A 195 16.20 -21.10 -2.59
N GLU A 196 16.72 -22.06 -3.35
CA GLU A 196 16.92 -21.90 -4.79
C GLU A 196 15.54 -21.78 -5.44
N ARG A 197 15.16 -20.56 -5.79
CA ARG A 197 13.95 -20.32 -6.58
C ARG A 197 14.22 -20.66 -8.03
N THR A 198 13.51 -21.65 -8.55
CA THR A 198 13.58 -22.10 -9.95
C THR A 198 12.63 -21.34 -10.89
N GLY A 199 11.83 -20.42 -10.40
CA GLY A 199 10.85 -19.65 -11.17
C GLY A 199 11.40 -18.32 -11.73
N ASN A 200 10.90 -17.90 -12.90
CA ASN A 200 11.24 -16.62 -13.50
C ASN A 200 10.40 -15.50 -12.85
N ILE A 201 11.03 -14.64 -12.05
CA ILE A 201 10.39 -13.52 -11.33
C ILE A 201 9.54 -12.64 -12.27
N ILE A 202 10.00 -12.45 -13.51
CA ILE A 202 9.29 -11.63 -14.52
C ILE A 202 7.98 -12.29 -14.93
N GLU A 203 7.94 -13.61 -15.02
CA GLU A 203 6.72 -14.38 -15.34
C GLU A 203 5.71 -14.30 -14.20
N GLU A 204 6.12 -14.46 -12.96
CA GLU A 204 5.26 -14.31 -11.78
C GLU A 204 4.68 -12.89 -11.66
N MET A 205 5.50 -11.87 -11.86
CA MET A 205 5.05 -10.48 -11.85
C MET A 205 4.08 -10.18 -12.99
N SER A 206 4.37 -10.65 -14.22
CA SER A 206 3.50 -10.43 -15.38
C SER A 206 2.18 -11.18 -15.26
N PHE A 207 2.20 -12.39 -14.69
CA PHE A 207 1.00 -13.16 -14.38
C PHE A 207 0.09 -12.41 -13.41
N GLY A 208 0.61 -11.93 -12.28
CA GLY A 208 -0.15 -11.20 -11.27
C GLY A 208 -0.86 -9.97 -11.85
N ILE A 209 -0.14 -9.12 -12.59
CA ILE A 209 -0.71 -7.92 -13.23
C ILE A 209 -1.76 -8.28 -14.26
N ARG A 210 -1.47 -9.27 -15.13
CA ARG A 210 -2.41 -9.73 -16.16
C ARG A 210 -3.71 -10.25 -15.55
N SER A 211 -3.59 -11.14 -14.57
CA SER A 211 -4.74 -11.74 -13.87
C SER A 211 -5.55 -10.70 -13.12
N TYR A 212 -4.88 -9.76 -12.46
CA TYR A 212 -5.52 -8.64 -11.79
C TYR A 212 -6.38 -7.79 -12.74
N ILE A 213 -5.82 -7.37 -13.87
CA ILE A 213 -6.53 -6.53 -14.87
C ILE A 213 -7.65 -7.31 -15.58
N LYS A 214 -7.49 -8.62 -15.78
CA LYS A 214 -8.53 -9.46 -16.39
C LYS A 214 -9.70 -9.74 -15.44
N THR A 215 -9.52 -9.63 -14.12
CA THR A 215 -10.58 -9.82 -13.13
C THR A 215 -11.45 -8.58 -13.02
N PRO A 216 -12.76 -8.61 -13.41
CA PRO A 216 -13.58 -7.41 -13.55
C PRO A 216 -13.67 -6.55 -12.28
N ARG A 217 -13.84 -7.19 -11.09
CA ARG A 217 -13.90 -6.46 -9.80
C ARG A 217 -12.58 -5.81 -9.44
N LEU A 218 -11.44 -6.42 -9.77
CA LEU A 218 -10.10 -5.85 -9.49
C LEU A 218 -9.76 -4.72 -10.47
N ARG A 219 -10.20 -4.84 -11.73
CA ARG A 219 -10.09 -3.74 -12.70
C ARG A 219 -10.89 -2.52 -12.24
N ALA A 220 -12.11 -2.71 -11.74
CA ALA A 220 -12.91 -1.64 -11.14
C ALA A 220 -12.22 -1.06 -9.91
N LEU A 221 -11.66 -1.91 -9.04
CA LEU A 221 -10.89 -1.49 -7.88
C LEU A 221 -9.66 -0.65 -8.26
N PHE A 222 -8.93 -1.03 -9.33
CA PHE A 222 -7.79 -0.26 -9.84
C PHE A 222 -8.18 1.15 -10.27
N ILE A 223 -9.30 1.30 -10.98
CA ILE A 223 -9.82 2.61 -11.38
C ILE A 223 -10.21 3.44 -10.16
N ILE A 224 -10.83 2.82 -9.15
CA ILE A 224 -11.11 3.49 -7.88
C ILE A 224 -9.80 3.93 -7.21
N TYR A 225 -8.76 3.11 -7.22
CA TYR A 225 -7.46 3.47 -6.65
C TYR A 225 -6.83 4.70 -7.32
N PHE A 226 -7.10 4.92 -8.60
CA PHE A 226 -6.69 6.16 -9.25
C PHE A 226 -7.40 7.38 -8.64
N GLY A 227 -8.70 7.31 -8.40
CA GLY A 227 -9.45 8.36 -7.70
C GLY A 227 -8.98 8.59 -6.25
N ILE A 228 -8.70 7.49 -5.52
CA ILE A 228 -8.12 7.55 -4.18
C ILE A 228 -6.75 8.24 -4.20
N ALA A 229 -5.90 7.89 -5.18
CA ALA A 229 -4.57 8.46 -5.33
C ALA A 229 -4.61 9.97 -5.60
N LEU A 230 -5.51 10.44 -6.47
CA LEU A 230 -5.72 11.87 -6.72
C LEU A 230 -6.13 12.59 -5.43
N SER A 231 -7.12 12.06 -4.71
CA SER A 231 -7.62 12.68 -3.47
C SER A 231 -6.55 12.69 -2.37
N SER A 232 -5.82 11.58 -2.20
CA SER A 232 -4.72 11.50 -1.25
C SER A 232 -3.58 12.45 -1.62
N SER A 233 -3.24 12.54 -2.91
CA SER A 233 -2.19 13.43 -3.40
C SER A 233 -2.56 14.90 -3.20
N MET A 234 -3.83 15.27 -3.36
CA MET A 234 -4.31 16.64 -3.07
C MET A 234 -4.03 17.01 -1.61
N ILE A 235 -4.34 16.12 -0.68
CA ILE A 235 -4.05 16.32 0.75
C ILE A 235 -2.54 16.42 0.99
N ILE A 236 -1.75 15.46 0.50
CA ILE A 236 -0.33 15.36 0.86
C ILE A 236 0.49 16.47 0.20
N VAL A 237 0.21 16.81 -1.05
CA VAL A 237 1.01 17.74 -1.86
C VAL A 237 0.58 19.18 -1.63
N ASN A 238 -0.74 19.44 -1.62
CA ASN A 238 -1.25 20.82 -1.70
C ASN A 238 -1.71 21.41 -0.37
N THR A 239 -1.78 20.62 0.73
CA THR A 239 -2.16 21.19 2.03
C THR A 239 -1.17 22.26 2.50
N VAL A 240 0.12 22.10 2.20
CA VAL A 240 1.15 23.09 2.60
C VAL A 240 0.88 24.45 1.98
N ILE A 241 0.61 24.49 0.66
CA ILE A 241 0.28 25.72 -0.05
C ILE A 241 -1.04 26.30 0.48
N TYR A 242 -2.06 25.46 0.63
CA TYR A 242 -3.35 25.89 1.12
C TYR A 242 -3.27 26.54 2.51
N VAL A 243 -2.53 25.92 3.44
CA VAL A 243 -2.37 26.43 4.80
C VAL A 243 -1.49 27.70 4.84
N LYS A 244 -0.41 27.75 4.04
CA LYS A 244 0.57 28.85 4.08
C LYS A 244 0.15 30.04 3.23
N ASP A 245 -0.29 29.82 1.99
CA ASP A 245 -0.51 30.90 1.01
C ASP A 245 -1.97 31.36 0.95
N TYR A 246 -2.95 30.47 1.22
CA TYR A 246 -4.37 30.87 1.20
C TYR A 246 -4.88 31.23 2.60
N LEU A 247 -4.49 30.47 3.64
CA LEU A 247 -4.94 30.73 5.01
C LEU A 247 -3.97 31.56 5.84
N TYR A 248 -2.71 31.74 5.39
CA TYR A 248 -1.64 32.47 6.08
C TYR A 248 -1.36 31.95 7.50
N LEU A 249 -1.34 30.62 7.68
CA LEU A 249 -1.22 29.95 8.97
C LEU A 249 0.19 29.35 9.21
N SER A 250 0.44 28.92 10.44
CA SER A 250 1.72 28.38 10.92
C SER A 250 1.96 26.92 10.48
N ASP A 251 3.20 26.42 10.67
CA ASP A 251 3.58 25.02 10.45
C ASP A 251 2.76 24.06 11.30
N THR A 252 2.46 24.45 12.55
CA THR A 252 1.58 23.67 13.42
C THR A 252 0.20 23.47 12.80
N SER A 253 -0.32 24.51 12.11
CA SER A 253 -1.61 24.42 11.43
C SER A 253 -1.59 23.41 10.29
N LEU A 254 -0.49 23.30 9.53
CA LEU A 254 -0.35 22.24 8.53
C LEU A 254 -0.53 20.85 9.16
N ALA A 255 0.16 20.60 10.27
CA ALA A 255 0.06 19.32 10.96
C ALA A 255 -1.36 19.07 11.55
N ILE A 256 -2.05 20.14 12.01
CA ILE A 256 -3.45 20.05 12.45
C ILE A 256 -4.37 19.64 11.30
N PHE A 257 -4.20 20.22 10.09
CA PHE A 257 -4.97 19.83 8.90
C PHE A 257 -4.73 18.36 8.52
N MET A 258 -3.46 17.95 8.48
CA MET A 258 -3.11 16.55 8.22
C MET A 258 -3.65 15.64 9.32
N GLY A 259 -3.60 16.07 10.58
CA GLY A 259 -4.18 15.38 11.73
C GLY A 259 -5.70 15.24 11.65
N ALA A 260 -6.41 16.27 11.16
CA ALA A 260 -7.86 16.19 10.95
C ALA A 260 -8.22 15.08 9.94
N SER A 261 -7.48 14.98 8.83
CA SER A 261 -7.64 13.86 7.88
C SER A 261 -7.31 12.52 8.55
N GLY A 262 -6.21 12.44 9.32
CA GLY A 262 -5.83 11.25 10.08
C GLY A 262 -6.92 10.81 11.07
N LEU A 263 -7.53 11.73 11.81
CA LEU A 263 -8.63 11.43 12.74
C LEU A 263 -9.86 10.89 12.03
N GLY A 264 -10.25 11.49 10.89
CA GLY A 264 -11.34 10.99 10.07
C GLY A 264 -11.12 9.54 9.63
N SER A 265 -9.92 9.23 9.16
CA SER A 265 -9.51 7.89 8.79
C SER A 265 -9.56 6.92 9.97
N MET A 266 -9.02 7.31 11.13
CA MET A 266 -8.96 6.48 12.33
C MET A 266 -10.35 6.09 12.84
N ILE A 267 -11.31 7.01 12.85
CA ILE A 267 -12.69 6.72 13.26
C ILE A 267 -13.28 5.61 12.37
N ILE A 268 -13.07 5.68 11.06
CA ILE A 268 -13.55 4.64 10.14
C ILE A 268 -12.81 3.32 10.35
N ALA A 269 -11.50 3.34 10.61
CA ALA A 269 -10.74 2.12 10.87
C ALA A 269 -11.32 1.34 12.06
N PHE A 270 -11.71 2.02 13.14
CA PHE A 270 -12.37 1.39 14.29
C PHE A 270 -13.82 0.98 13.99
N ALA A 271 -14.55 1.76 13.19
CA ALA A 271 -15.94 1.49 12.86
C ALA A 271 -16.12 0.44 11.74
N TYR A 272 -15.05 0.11 11.00
CA TYR A 272 -15.12 -0.71 9.78
C TYR A 272 -15.78 -2.08 10.01
N SER A 273 -15.45 -2.77 11.11
CA SER A 273 -16.04 -4.08 11.41
C SER A 273 -17.57 -4.00 11.49
N SER A 274 -18.10 -3.03 12.23
CA SER A 274 -19.54 -2.83 12.36
C SER A 274 -20.21 -2.37 11.06
N LEU A 275 -19.50 -1.58 10.25
CA LEU A 275 -19.98 -1.17 8.93
C LEU A 275 -20.07 -2.36 7.98
N ASN A 276 -19.07 -3.25 8.01
CA ASN A 276 -18.98 -4.41 7.13
C ASN A 276 -20.05 -5.50 7.47
N GLU A 277 -20.62 -5.49 8.67
CA GLU A 277 -21.77 -6.32 9.01
C GLU A 277 -23.07 -5.86 8.32
N ARG A 278 -23.14 -4.57 7.95
CA ARG A 278 -24.36 -3.95 7.40
C ARG A 278 -24.27 -3.64 5.91
N MET A 279 -23.06 -3.48 5.40
CA MET A 279 -22.78 -3.08 4.02
C MET A 279 -21.72 -3.97 3.42
N SER A 280 -21.85 -4.30 2.13
CA SER A 280 -20.81 -5.04 1.41
C SER A 280 -19.55 -4.19 1.17
N ASP A 281 -18.40 -4.86 1.00
CA ASP A 281 -17.13 -4.22 0.72
C ASP A 281 -17.19 -3.31 -0.52
N LYS A 282 -17.93 -3.72 -1.56
CA LYS A 282 -18.22 -2.90 -2.76
C LYS A 282 -18.90 -1.58 -2.37
N LYS A 283 -19.99 -1.64 -1.59
CA LYS A 283 -20.76 -0.45 -1.19
C LYS A 283 -19.94 0.46 -0.28
N ILE A 284 -19.18 -0.09 0.67
CA ILE A 284 -18.30 0.69 1.57
C ILE A 284 -17.27 1.45 0.74
N THR A 285 -16.59 0.75 -0.19
CA THR A 285 -15.60 1.36 -1.09
C THR A 285 -16.20 2.48 -1.94
N GLN A 286 -17.35 2.24 -2.56
CA GLN A 286 -18.06 3.22 -3.40
C GLN A 286 -18.54 4.44 -2.59
N THR A 287 -19.02 4.24 -1.37
CA THR A 287 -19.39 5.33 -0.45
C THR A 287 -18.18 6.18 -0.10
N GLY A 288 -17.01 5.56 0.14
CA GLY A 288 -15.76 6.28 0.39
C GLY A 288 -15.37 7.16 -0.80
N VAL A 289 -15.43 6.63 -2.02
CA VAL A 289 -15.10 7.40 -3.24
C VAL A 289 -16.10 8.53 -3.48
N PHE A 290 -17.39 8.33 -3.20
CA PHE A 290 -18.39 9.39 -3.27
C PHE A 290 -18.07 10.54 -2.30
N ILE A 291 -17.73 10.20 -1.05
CA ILE A 291 -17.31 11.18 -0.05
C ILE A 291 -16.07 11.94 -0.50
N LEU A 292 -15.07 11.24 -1.10
CA LEU A 292 -13.87 11.88 -1.65
C LEU A 292 -14.21 12.87 -2.76
N SER A 293 -15.12 12.53 -3.68
CA SER A 293 -15.54 13.44 -4.73
C SER A 293 -16.16 14.71 -4.16
N ILE A 294 -17.07 14.58 -3.17
CA ILE A 294 -17.68 15.73 -2.49
C ILE A 294 -16.62 16.55 -1.76
N ALA A 295 -15.71 15.91 -1.03
CA ALA A 295 -14.66 16.63 -0.30
C ALA A 295 -13.76 17.43 -1.25
N MET A 296 -13.35 16.87 -2.39
CA MET A 296 -12.58 17.59 -3.41
C MET A 296 -13.38 18.75 -4.00
N PHE A 297 -14.68 18.57 -4.23
CA PHE A 297 -15.56 19.64 -4.69
C PHE A 297 -15.64 20.78 -3.66
N LEU A 298 -15.81 20.45 -2.39
CA LEU A 298 -15.84 21.48 -1.33
C LEU A 298 -14.48 22.20 -1.17
N MET A 299 -13.36 21.49 -1.36
CA MET A 299 -12.02 22.11 -1.36
C MET A 299 -11.87 23.17 -2.45
N SER A 300 -12.54 23.01 -3.60
CA SER A 300 -12.42 23.96 -4.70
C SER A 300 -12.98 25.35 -4.41
N TYR A 301 -13.77 25.49 -3.37
CA TYR A 301 -14.26 26.80 -2.89
C TYR A 301 -13.29 27.49 -1.92
N GLU A 302 -12.15 26.91 -1.62
CA GLU A 302 -11.13 27.45 -0.71
C GLU A 302 -11.72 27.92 0.63
N PRO A 303 -12.46 27.04 1.34
CA PRO A 303 -13.23 27.44 2.50
C PRO A 303 -12.35 27.96 3.65
N VAL A 304 -12.96 28.76 4.54
CA VAL A 304 -12.28 29.30 5.73
C VAL A 304 -11.87 28.18 6.71
N TYR A 305 -10.94 28.47 7.60
CA TYR A 305 -10.23 27.54 8.49
C TYR A 305 -11.08 26.39 9.07
N LEU A 306 -12.19 26.70 9.77
CA LEU A 306 -13.00 25.65 10.43
C LEU A 306 -13.70 24.72 9.43
N ILE A 307 -14.20 25.29 8.32
CA ILE A 307 -14.83 24.49 7.26
C ILE A 307 -13.77 23.64 6.57
N SER A 308 -12.58 24.18 6.33
CA SER A 308 -11.46 23.43 5.75
C SER A 308 -11.06 22.24 6.63
N LEU A 309 -10.93 22.43 7.94
CA LEU A 309 -10.64 21.32 8.87
C LEU A 309 -11.69 20.21 8.77
N LEU A 310 -12.97 20.58 8.67
CA LEU A 310 -14.05 19.59 8.48
C LEU A 310 -13.91 18.88 7.12
N VAL A 311 -13.56 19.57 6.06
CA VAL A 311 -13.36 18.99 4.72
C VAL A 311 -12.16 18.01 4.73
N TRP A 312 -11.04 18.37 5.38
CA TRP A 312 -9.89 17.45 5.56
C TRP A 312 -10.28 16.22 6.38
N PHE A 313 -11.03 16.39 7.44
CA PHE A 313 -11.57 15.28 8.23
C PHE A 313 -12.45 14.36 7.37
N ILE A 314 -13.39 14.92 6.59
CA ILE A 314 -14.27 14.16 5.68
C ILE A 314 -13.43 13.44 4.60
N THR A 315 -12.36 14.06 4.11
CA THR A 315 -11.45 13.39 3.16
C THR A 315 -10.80 12.17 3.81
N GLY A 316 -10.36 12.27 5.07
CA GLY A 316 -9.85 11.13 5.82
C GLY A 316 -10.86 9.99 5.95
N VAL A 317 -12.12 10.31 6.26
CA VAL A 317 -13.23 9.34 6.28
C VAL A 317 -13.35 8.64 4.92
N GLY A 318 -13.40 9.38 3.83
CA GLY A 318 -13.49 8.85 2.47
C GLY A 318 -12.31 7.95 2.09
N LEU A 319 -11.09 8.35 2.44
CA LEU A 319 -9.87 7.56 2.20
C LEU A 319 -9.92 6.20 2.90
N SER A 320 -10.28 6.15 4.17
CA SER A 320 -10.38 4.90 4.92
C SER A 320 -11.48 3.99 4.40
N LEU A 321 -12.69 4.52 4.18
CA LEU A 321 -13.81 3.73 3.62
C LEU A 321 -13.45 3.11 2.27
N SER A 322 -12.70 3.81 1.43
CA SER A 322 -12.34 3.33 0.10
C SER A 322 -11.17 2.34 0.09
N GLN A 323 -10.24 2.43 1.05
CA GLN A 323 -9.02 1.62 1.05
C GLN A 323 -9.12 0.34 1.89
N ILE A 324 -9.75 0.39 3.08
CA ILE A 324 -9.77 -0.76 4.01
C ILE A 324 -10.34 -2.03 3.38
N PRO A 325 -11.46 -2.00 2.60
CA PRO A 325 -12.01 -3.21 2.00
C PRO A 325 -11.12 -3.87 0.95
N SER A 326 -10.14 -3.13 0.38
CA SER A 326 -9.37 -3.58 -0.79
C SER A 326 -8.63 -4.89 -0.57
N GLY A 327 -8.04 -5.09 0.60
CA GLY A 327 -7.34 -6.33 0.95
C GLY A 327 -8.27 -7.55 0.90
N LYS A 328 -9.50 -7.40 1.42
CA LYS A 328 -10.50 -8.46 1.38
C LYS A 328 -11.00 -8.72 -0.05
N ILE A 329 -11.19 -7.65 -0.84
CA ILE A 329 -11.60 -7.75 -2.25
C ILE A 329 -10.56 -8.50 -3.07
N VAL A 330 -9.27 -8.19 -2.88
CA VAL A 330 -8.15 -8.90 -3.56
C VAL A 330 -8.10 -10.35 -3.12
N ASN A 331 -8.19 -10.62 -1.81
CA ASN A 331 -8.18 -11.97 -1.27
C ASN A 331 -9.31 -12.84 -1.82
N MET A 332 -10.54 -12.27 -1.90
CA MET A 332 -11.70 -12.96 -2.48
C MET A 332 -11.61 -13.15 -4.00
N SER A 333 -10.68 -12.48 -4.67
CA SER A 333 -10.49 -12.51 -6.12
C SER A 333 -9.33 -13.39 -6.57
N SER A 334 -8.63 -14.02 -5.64
CA SER A 334 -7.43 -14.81 -5.90
C SER A 334 -7.56 -16.23 -5.33
N ASN A 335 -7.01 -17.20 -6.03
CA ASN A 335 -6.80 -18.53 -5.50
C ASN A 335 -5.74 -18.48 -4.38
N PRO A 336 -5.80 -19.29 -3.32
CA PRO A 336 -4.78 -19.35 -2.28
C PRO A 336 -3.34 -19.50 -2.79
N SER A 337 -3.11 -20.32 -3.83
CA SER A 337 -1.80 -20.51 -4.47
C SER A 337 -1.24 -19.22 -5.11
N ASP A 338 -2.11 -18.39 -5.71
CA ASP A 338 -1.73 -17.23 -6.51
C ASP A 338 -1.89 -15.90 -5.75
N ARG A 339 -2.35 -15.97 -4.50
CA ARG A 339 -2.69 -14.80 -3.67
C ARG A 339 -1.56 -13.77 -3.62
N THR A 340 -0.32 -14.21 -3.47
CA THR A 340 0.86 -13.34 -3.42
C THR A 340 1.02 -12.52 -4.70
N ALA A 341 0.81 -13.13 -5.87
CA ALA A 341 0.90 -12.45 -7.16
C ALA A 341 -0.18 -11.36 -7.31
N TYR A 342 -1.41 -11.63 -6.84
CA TYR A 342 -2.49 -10.65 -6.86
C TYR A 342 -2.25 -9.47 -5.91
N PHE A 343 -1.75 -9.72 -4.69
CA PHE A 343 -1.38 -8.64 -3.76
C PHE A 343 -0.20 -7.82 -4.25
N THR A 344 0.80 -8.46 -4.89
CA THR A 344 1.92 -7.76 -5.53
C THR A 344 1.44 -6.88 -6.68
N ALA A 345 0.52 -7.37 -7.51
CA ALA A 345 -0.10 -6.58 -8.57
C ALA A 345 -0.89 -5.38 -8.02
N GLN A 346 -1.72 -5.59 -6.98
CA GLN A 346 -2.43 -4.51 -6.28
C GLN A 346 -1.45 -3.45 -5.76
N PHE A 347 -0.36 -3.87 -5.12
CA PHE A 347 0.66 -2.96 -4.62
C PHE A 347 1.28 -2.13 -5.76
N SER A 348 1.76 -2.78 -6.82
CA SER A 348 2.40 -2.09 -7.95
C SER A 348 1.45 -1.14 -8.67
N LEU A 349 0.23 -1.58 -8.97
CA LEU A 349 -0.78 -0.77 -9.67
C LEU A 349 -1.28 0.41 -8.82
N SER A 350 -1.45 0.22 -7.51
CA SER A 350 -1.81 1.32 -6.62
C SER A 350 -0.70 2.37 -6.55
N HIS A 351 0.57 1.95 -6.43
CA HIS A 351 1.71 2.89 -6.42
C HIS A 351 1.90 3.61 -7.76
N LEU A 352 1.59 2.95 -8.88
CA LEU A 352 1.51 3.60 -10.18
C LEU A 352 0.42 4.69 -10.21
N SER A 353 -0.73 4.45 -9.60
CA SER A 353 -1.79 5.46 -9.46
C SER A 353 -1.31 6.66 -8.65
N TRP A 354 -0.61 6.44 -7.53
CA TRP A 354 -0.02 7.52 -6.74
C TRP A 354 1.10 8.26 -7.46
N PHE A 355 1.88 7.60 -8.30
CA PHE A 355 2.87 8.26 -9.15
C PHE A 355 2.23 9.37 -9.98
N PHE A 356 1.16 9.05 -10.71
CA PHE A 356 0.41 10.05 -11.47
C PHE A 356 -0.31 11.05 -10.56
N GLY A 357 -0.87 10.59 -9.45
CA GLY A 357 -1.56 11.45 -8.48
C GLY A 357 -0.66 12.57 -7.95
N TYR A 358 0.55 12.25 -7.53
CA TYR A 358 1.49 13.24 -7.00
C TYR A 358 1.96 14.24 -8.06
N LEU A 359 2.29 13.76 -9.27
CA LEU A 359 2.67 14.66 -10.36
C LEU A 359 1.54 15.61 -10.75
N LEU A 360 0.34 15.07 -10.94
CA LEU A 360 -0.82 15.88 -11.33
C LEU A 360 -1.21 16.86 -10.22
N ALA A 361 -1.18 16.44 -8.96
CA ALA A 361 -1.52 17.33 -7.85
C ALA A 361 -0.55 18.52 -7.74
N GLY A 362 0.75 18.30 -7.91
CA GLY A 362 1.75 19.36 -7.86
C GLY A 362 1.72 20.26 -9.08
N GLU A 363 1.74 19.69 -10.30
CA GLU A 363 1.82 20.46 -11.54
C GLU A 363 0.56 21.25 -11.85
N LEU A 364 -0.62 20.65 -11.64
CA LEU A 364 -1.88 21.34 -11.91
C LEU A 364 -2.15 22.46 -10.90
N ALA A 365 -1.83 22.25 -9.62
CA ALA A 365 -2.00 23.29 -8.62
C ALA A 365 -1.04 24.47 -8.85
N PHE A 366 0.19 24.20 -9.29
CA PHE A 366 1.14 25.24 -9.67
C PHE A 366 0.69 26.03 -10.90
N THR A 367 0.22 25.32 -11.95
CA THR A 367 -0.11 25.95 -13.23
C THR A 367 -1.48 26.63 -13.25
N TYR A 368 -2.49 26.01 -12.64
CA TYR A 368 -3.90 26.43 -12.72
C TYR A 368 -4.51 26.80 -11.38
N GLY A 369 -3.77 26.65 -10.29
CA GLY A 369 -4.21 26.95 -8.92
C GLY A 369 -4.91 25.80 -8.22
N PHE A 370 -5.05 25.94 -6.90
CA PHE A 370 -5.61 24.94 -5.98
C PHE A 370 -7.07 24.63 -6.31
N SER A 371 -7.91 25.65 -6.49
CA SER A 371 -9.34 25.54 -6.76
C SER A 371 -9.63 24.75 -8.04
N PHE A 372 -8.93 25.06 -9.14
CA PHE A 372 -9.06 24.32 -10.40
C PHE A 372 -8.68 22.86 -10.22
N THR A 373 -7.55 22.59 -9.57
CA THR A 373 -7.06 21.22 -9.34
C THR A 373 -8.04 20.41 -8.51
N ALA A 374 -8.58 20.98 -7.44
CA ALA A 374 -9.57 20.34 -6.60
C ALA A 374 -10.87 20.02 -7.37
N SER A 375 -11.35 20.97 -8.20
CA SER A 375 -12.52 20.79 -9.07
C SER A 375 -12.31 19.65 -10.08
N LEU A 376 -11.16 19.66 -10.77
CA LEU A 376 -10.80 18.64 -11.76
C LEU A 376 -10.70 17.25 -11.10
N PHE A 377 -10.04 17.15 -9.93
CA PHE A 377 -9.94 15.90 -9.19
C PHE A 377 -11.31 15.41 -8.71
N SER A 378 -12.18 16.31 -8.22
CA SER A 378 -13.56 15.95 -7.89
C SER A 378 -14.27 15.29 -9.06
N MET A 379 -14.17 15.88 -10.25
CA MET A 379 -14.80 15.36 -11.47
C MET A 379 -14.21 13.97 -11.85
N ILE A 380 -12.89 13.81 -11.82
CA ILE A 380 -12.25 12.53 -12.15
C ILE A 380 -12.64 11.45 -11.13
N VAL A 381 -12.64 11.78 -9.83
CA VAL A 381 -13.05 10.85 -8.75
C VAL A 381 -14.51 10.42 -8.93
N LEU A 382 -15.40 11.35 -9.31
CA LEU A 382 -16.79 11.04 -9.65
C LEU A 382 -16.89 10.12 -10.87
N LEU A 383 -16.10 10.33 -11.92
CA LEU A 383 -16.04 9.44 -13.08
C LEU A 383 -15.54 8.05 -12.71
N CYS A 384 -14.54 7.93 -11.83
CA CYS A 384 -14.09 6.64 -11.30
C CYS A 384 -15.21 5.92 -10.54
N LEU A 385 -15.99 6.65 -9.74
CA LEU A 385 -17.17 6.12 -9.07
C LEU A 385 -18.23 5.62 -10.07
N LEU A 386 -18.59 6.44 -11.04
CA LEU A 386 -19.59 6.08 -12.07
C LEU A 386 -19.14 4.84 -12.85
N PHE A 387 -17.85 4.77 -13.23
CA PHE A 387 -17.30 3.57 -13.85
C PHE A 387 -17.44 2.35 -12.93
N SER A 388 -17.13 2.50 -11.65
CA SER A 388 -17.30 1.42 -10.68
C SER A 388 -18.76 0.97 -10.55
N LEU A 389 -19.70 1.90 -10.52
CA LEU A 389 -21.14 1.56 -10.45
C LEU A 389 -21.60 0.76 -11.67
N LEU A 390 -21.06 1.06 -12.86
CA LEU A 390 -21.46 0.41 -14.13
C LEU A 390 -20.76 -0.94 -14.34
N PHE A 391 -19.48 -1.06 -13.98
CA PHE A 391 -18.63 -2.19 -14.40
C PHE A 391 -18.20 -3.12 -13.24
N TRP A 392 -18.45 -2.75 -11.99
CA TRP A 392 -18.16 -3.65 -10.88
C TRP A 392 -19.27 -4.69 -10.75
N PRO A 393 -19.00 -5.97 -10.99
CA PRO A 393 -20.02 -7.00 -10.95
C PRO A 393 -20.66 -7.11 -9.57
N ASP A 394 -21.91 -7.59 -9.51
CA ASP A 394 -22.57 -7.82 -8.24
C ASP A 394 -21.92 -8.98 -7.47
N GLU A 395 -22.05 -8.97 -6.15
CA GLU A 395 -21.45 -9.99 -5.27
C GLU A 395 -22.01 -11.40 -5.52
N SER A 396 -23.18 -11.50 -6.12
CA SER A 396 -23.77 -12.77 -6.59
C SER A 396 -22.91 -13.45 -7.67
N SER A 397 -22.06 -12.69 -8.41
CA SER A 397 -21.12 -13.23 -9.38
C SER A 397 -19.88 -13.90 -8.76
N SER A 398 -19.75 -13.91 -7.45
CA SER A 398 -18.75 -14.68 -6.70
C SER A 398 -19.24 -16.10 -6.36
N LYS A 399 -20.45 -16.50 -6.79
CA LYS A 399 -20.96 -17.86 -6.68
C LYS A 399 -20.25 -18.76 -7.68
N ASP A 400 -20.38 -20.05 -7.43
CA ASP A 400 -19.88 -21.07 -8.36
C ASP A 400 -20.44 -20.79 -9.76
N MET A 401 -19.55 -20.74 -10.74
CA MET A 401 -19.89 -20.47 -12.13
C MET A 401 -19.73 -21.75 -12.93
N LEU A 402 -20.79 -22.12 -13.66
CA LEU A 402 -20.69 -23.23 -14.62
C LEU A 402 -19.84 -22.74 -15.82
N HIS A 403 -18.73 -23.40 -16.05
CA HIS A 403 -17.83 -23.09 -17.18
C HIS A 403 -17.18 -24.36 -17.70
N SER A 404 -16.70 -24.31 -18.93
CA SER A 404 -16.04 -25.44 -19.60
C SER A 404 -14.56 -25.12 -19.79
N HIS A 405 -13.71 -26.08 -19.46
CA HIS A 405 -12.30 -26.07 -19.81
C HIS A 405 -12.09 -26.71 -21.17
N GLU A 406 -11.25 -26.06 -21.97
CA GLU A 406 -10.69 -26.72 -23.14
C GLU A 406 -9.57 -27.67 -22.72
N LYS A 407 -9.29 -28.64 -23.58
CA LYS A 407 -8.19 -29.58 -23.40
C LYS A 407 -6.85 -28.81 -23.40
N VAL A 408 -6.12 -28.82 -22.27
CA VAL A 408 -4.84 -28.13 -22.11
C VAL A 408 -3.76 -29.11 -21.65
N LEU A 409 -2.58 -29.05 -22.29
CA LEU A 409 -1.39 -29.79 -21.88
C LEU A 409 -0.40 -28.80 -21.24
N HIS A 410 -0.07 -28.95 -19.98
CA HIS A 410 0.95 -28.15 -19.29
C HIS A 410 1.48 -28.84 -18.02
N ALA A 411 2.62 -28.32 -17.49
CA ALA A 411 3.21 -28.80 -16.25
C ALA A 411 2.96 -27.80 -15.13
N HIS A 412 2.46 -28.27 -13.99
CA HIS A 412 2.42 -27.49 -12.74
C HIS A 412 2.41 -28.43 -11.52
N THR A 413 2.69 -27.87 -10.35
CA THR A 413 2.61 -28.61 -9.10
C THR A 413 1.16 -28.75 -8.67
N HIS A 414 0.70 -30.00 -8.44
CA HIS A 414 -0.65 -30.31 -8.00
C HIS A 414 -0.68 -31.48 -7.01
N ASN A 415 -1.80 -31.63 -6.31
CA ASN A 415 -2.17 -32.83 -5.57
C ASN A 415 -3.44 -33.42 -6.18
N HIS A 416 -3.79 -34.65 -5.81
CA HIS A 416 -4.94 -35.38 -6.35
C HIS A 416 -6.27 -35.06 -5.65
N ASP A 417 -6.28 -34.15 -4.68
CA ASP A 417 -7.49 -33.76 -3.91
C ASP A 417 -8.32 -32.68 -4.60
N ASP A 418 -7.89 -32.19 -5.76
CA ASP A 418 -8.66 -31.25 -6.57
C ASP A 418 -9.43 -31.99 -7.69
N GLU A 419 -10.64 -31.58 -7.97
CA GLU A 419 -11.52 -32.23 -8.96
C GLU A 419 -10.97 -32.18 -10.41
N HIS A 420 -9.79 -31.56 -10.64
CA HIS A 420 -9.17 -31.37 -11.93
C HIS A 420 -8.09 -32.43 -12.27
N HIS A 421 -7.55 -33.14 -11.27
CA HIS A 421 -6.37 -33.99 -11.40
C HIS A 421 -6.64 -35.48 -11.08
N ASN A 422 -7.58 -36.08 -11.79
CA ASN A 422 -7.91 -37.49 -11.62
C ASN A 422 -7.18 -38.35 -12.67
N HIS A 423 -5.88 -38.65 -12.45
CA HIS A 423 -5.09 -39.58 -13.25
C HIS A 423 -4.25 -40.47 -12.35
N SER A 424 -3.98 -41.71 -12.79
CA SER A 424 -3.21 -42.69 -12.06
C SER A 424 -1.72 -42.59 -12.37
N HIS A 425 -0.88 -42.72 -11.34
CA HIS A 425 0.57 -42.90 -11.47
C HIS A 425 1.00 -44.37 -11.38
N ASN A 426 2.02 -44.72 -12.12
CA ASN A 426 2.61 -46.05 -12.04
C ASN A 426 3.49 -46.26 -10.80
N ASP A 427 3.85 -45.20 -10.07
CA ASP A 427 4.67 -45.24 -8.87
C ASP A 427 3.88 -44.77 -7.65
N VAL A 428 3.97 -45.54 -6.58
CA VAL A 428 3.19 -45.45 -5.34
C VAL A 428 3.59 -44.24 -4.48
N ILE A 429 3.07 -43.05 -4.76
CA ILE A 429 3.03 -41.92 -3.80
C ILE A 429 1.73 -41.11 -4.01
N GLU A 430 0.63 -41.60 -3.45
CA GLU A 430 -0.72 -41.03 -3.63
C GLU A 430 -1.00 -39.69 -2.88
N GLN A 431 -0.07 -39.12 -2.12
CA GLN A 431 -0.36 -38.00 -1.21
C GLN A 431 0.66 -36.85 -1.20
N SER A 432 1.57 -36.73 -2.15
CA SER A 432 2.53 -35.62 -2.19
C SER A 432 2.31 -34.69 -3.38
N GLU A 433 2.49 -33.42 -3.18
CA GLU A 433 2.58 -32.43 -4.26
C GLU A 433 3.72 -32.81 -5.21
N HIS A 434 3.43 -32.90 -6.51
CA HIS A 434 4.40 -33.24 -7.54
C HIS A 434 4.13 -32.44 -8.83
N THR A 435 5.13 -32.38 -9.70
CA THR A 435 5.09 -31.64 -10.96
C THR A 435 5.42 -32.54 -12.12
N HIS A 436 4.54 -32.64 -13.10
CA HIS A 436 4.80 -33.29 -14.38
C HIS A 436 3.88 -32.74 -15.48
N ASP A 437 4.21 -33.03 -16.74
CA ASP A 437 3.33 -32.72 -17.87
C ASP A 437 2.12 -33.64 -17.86
N HIS A 438 0.92 -33.07 -17.83
CA HIS A 438 -0.31 -33.85 -17.92
C HIS A 438 -1.38 -33.14 -18.75
N GLU A 439 -2.29 -33.93 -19.25
CA GLU A 439 -3.37 -33.49 -20.10
C GLU A 439 -4.66 -33.34 -19.29
N HIS A 440 -5.19 -32.09 -19.22
CA HIS A 440 -6.52 -31.85 -18.70
C HIS A 440 -7.57 -32.18 -19.77
N LYS A 441 -8.50 -33.07 -19.44
CA LYS A 441 -9.65 -33.34 -20.32
C LYS A 441 -10.61 -32.15 -20.29
N ALA A 442 -11.32 -31.93 -21.39
CA ALA A 442 -12.41 -30.97 -21.42
C ALA A 442 -13.49 -31.36 -20.39
N VAL A 443 -13.68 -30.56 -19.36
CA VAL A 443 -14.65 -30.79 -18.28
C VAL A 443 -15.51 -29.56 -18.12
N THR A 444 -16.81 -29.75 -17.94
CA THR A 444 -17.74 -28.68 -17.56
C THR A 444 -18.15 -28.92 -16.13
N HIS A 445 -17.83 -27.96 -15.24
CA HIS A 445 -18.15 -28.05 -13.83
C HIS A 445 -18.46 -26.68 -13.22
N GLU A 446 -18.89 -26.66 -11.99
CA GLU A 446 -19.30 -25.45 -11.28
C GLU A 446 -18.40 -25.27 -10.06
N HIS A 447 -17.60 -24.19 -10.04
CA HIS A 447 -16.85 -23.77 -8.87
C HIS A 447 -16.62 -22.26 -8.90
N ARG A 448 -16.07 -21.73 -7.79
CA ARG A 448 -15.73 -20.33 -7.70
C ARG A 448 -14.65 -19.97 -8.72
N PHE A 449 -14.96 -19.03 -9.62
CA PHE A 449 -14.11 -18.69 -10.73
C PHE A 449 -13.00 -17.70 -10.32
N PHE A 450 -11.76 -18.03 -10.67
CA PHE A 450 -10.57 -17.17 -10.56
C PHE A 450 -9.82 -17.16 -11.89
N ILE A 451 -9.11 -16.07 -12.18
CA ILE A 451 -8.11 -16.07 -13.27
C ILE A 451 -6.86 -16.73 -12.73
N ASP A 452 -6.50 -17.88 -13.26
CA ASP A 452 -5.32 -18.69 -12.92
C ASP A 452 -4.63 -19.23 -14.18
N LEU A 453 -3.79 -20.22 -14.04
CA LEU A 453 -3.14 -20.87 -15.19
C LEU A 453 -4.12 -21.63 -16.09
N HIS A 454 -5.24 -22.09 -15.53
CA HIS A 454 -6.30 -22.83 -16.24
C HIS A 454 -7.35 -21.88 -16.84
N HIS A 455 -7.61 -20.75 -16.18
CA HIS A 455 -8.61 -19.77 -16.56
C HIS A 455 -7.96 -18.46 -17.03
N GLN A 456 -7.63 -18.37 -18.31
CA GLN A 456 -6.92 -17.23 -18.87
C GLN A 456 -7.82 -16.01 -19.20
N SER A 457 -9.14 -16.16 -19.16
CA SER A 457 -10.12 -15.10 -19.43
C SER A 457 -11.36 -15.26 -18.58
N TRP A 458 -11.97 -14.15 -18.17
CA TRP A 458 -13.26 -14.17 -17.46
C TRP A 458 -14.35 -14.63 -18.41
N PRO A 459 -15.27 -15.52 -17.98
CA PRO A 459 -16.40 -15.93 -18.80
C PRO A 459 -17.26 -14.71 -19.19
N LYS A 460 -17.80 -14.73 -20.40
CA LYS A 460 -18.64 -13.64 -20.93
C LYS A 460 -20.03 -13.65 -20.31
#